data_40fed1d7afaf9b1d3a920dfe5fd88ee9
#
_entry.id   40fed1d7afaf9b1d3a920dfe5fd88ee9
#
_cell.length_a   1.000
_cell.length_b   1.000
_cell.length_c   1.000
_cell.angle_alpha   90.00
_cell.angle_beta   90.00
_cell.angle_gamma   90.00
#
_symmetry.space_group_name_H-M   'P 1'
#
loop_
_entity.id
_entity.type
_entity.pdbx_description
1 polymer ?
#
loop_
_entity_poly.entity_id
_entity_poly.type
_entity_poly.pdbx_seq_one_letter_code
_entity_poly.pdbx_strand_id
1 'polypeptide(L)'
;MKNVLGREVPDFIEGYGKISHYNGYLANTTGVVKKNYTFKVVTPNDKKLHTDFIELMDKLPLKDGMVVSFHHHLRNGDYVLNLVMAEIAKRGYKDITIVASSIFPCHKPLVE
;
A
#
# COMPACT_ATOMS: atom_id res chain seq x y z
N MET A 1 -28.07 -14.14 -13.25
CA MET A 1 -28.58 -14.35 -11.86
C MET A 1 -29.06 -13.02 -11.25
N LYS A 2 -29.88 -13.04 -10.18
CA LYS A 2 -30.34 -11.80 -9.55
C LYS A 2 -29.51 -11.48 -8.29
N ASN A 3 -29.12 -10.22 -8.14
CA ASN A 3 -28.48 -9.76 -6.91
C ASN A 3 -29.51 -9.52 -5.79
N VAL A 4 -29.04 -9.15 -4.60
CA VAL A 4 -29.92 -8.91 -3.41
C VAL A 4 -30.94 -7.78 -3.62
N LEU A 5 -30.75 -6.91 -4.60
CA LEU A 5 -31.66 -5.83 -4.97
C LEU A 5 -32.61 -6.24 -6.10
N GLY A 6 -32.64 -7.52 -6.50
CA GLY A 6 -33.48 -8.04 -7.58
C GLY A 6 -33.01 -7.69 -9.00
N ARG A 7 -31.85 -7.08 -9.17
CA ARG A 7 -31.32 -6.71 -10.51
C ARG A 7 -30.66 -7.90 -11.15
N GLU A 8 -30.91 -8.07 -12.46
CA GLU A 8 -30.19 -9.05 -13.27
C GLU A 8 -28.72 -8.65 -13.39
N VAL A 9 -27.83 -9.57 -13.06
CA VAL A 9 -26.38 -9.42 -13.22
C VAL A 9 -25.83 -10.67 -13.92
N PRO A 10 -24.80 -10.55 -14.77
CA PRO A 10 -24.22 -11.71 -15.44
C PRO A 10 -23.60 -12.65 -14.42
N ASP A 11 -23.68 -13.93 -14.67
CA ASP A 11 -22.99 -15.00 -13.93
C ASP A 11 -21.64 -15.35 -14.55
N PHE A 12 -21.41 -14.85 -15.76
CA PHE A 12 -20.16 -15.01 -16.48
C PHE A 12 -19.86 -13.74 -17.26
N ILE A 13 -18.59 -13.31 -17.26
CA ILE A 13 -18.10 -12.20 -18.08
C ILE A 13 -16.90 -12.71 -18.87
N GLU A 14 -16.95 -12.50 -20.19
CA GLU A 14 -15.86 -12.87 -21.09
C GLU A 14 -14.56 -12.17 -20.69
N GLY A 15 -13.46 -12.91 -20.57
CA GLY A 15 -12.18 -12.43 -20.07
C GLY A 15 -12.02 -12.45 -18.55
N TYR A 16 -13.12 -12.50 -17.78
CA TYR A 16 -13.08 -12.57 -16.30
C TYR A 16 -13.57 -13.91 -15.73
N GLY A 17 -14.34 -14.66 -16.52
CA GLY A 17 -14.86 -15.95 -16.09
C GLY A 17 -16.15 -15.86 -15.26
N LYS A 18 -16.37 -16.85 -14.41
CA LYS A 18 -17.57 -16.95 -13.57
C LYS A 18 -17.54 -15.90 -12.43
N ILE A 19 -18.63 -15.16 -12.31
CA ILE A 19 -18.81 -14.15 -11.29
C ILE A 19 -19.58 -14.73 -10.11
N SER A 20 -19.05 -14.56 -8.90
CA SER A 20 -19.77 -14.87 -7.66
C SER A 20 -20.41 -13.61 -7.10
N HIS A 21 -21.63 -13.73 -6.59
CA HIS A 21 -22.28 -12.59 -5.95
C HIS A 21 -21.60 -12.21 -4.64
N TYR A 22 -21.54 -10.92 -4.41
CA TYR A 22 -21.32 -10.42 -3.07
C TYR A 22 -22.61 -10.64 -2.26
N ASN A 23 -22.56 -11.55 -1.32
CA ASN A 23 -23.70 -11.91 -0.46
C ASN A 23 -23.85 -11.02 0.77
N GLY A 24 -23.18 -9.89 0.80
CA GLY A 24 -23.19 -8.94 1.91
C GLY A 24 -22.21 -9.31 3.03
N TYR A 25 -22.17 -8.46 4.03
CA TYR A 25 -21.24 -8.57 5.16
C TYR A 25 -21.38 -9.91 5.93
N LEU A 26 -22.60 -10.41 6.07
CA LEU A 26 -22.90 -11.62 6.85
C LEU A 26 -22.50 -12.93 6.13
N ALA A 27 -22.30 -12.91 4.82
CA ALA A 27 -21.94 -14.12 4.08
C ALA A 27 -20.43 -14.45 4.16
N ASN A 28 -19.61 -13.53 4.62
CA ASN A 28 -18.19 -13.75 4.88
C ASN A 28 -17.90 -14.30 6.28
N THR A 29 -18.89 -14.91 6.93
CA THR A 29 -18.74 -15.53 8.26
C THR A 29 -18.01 -16.88 8.23
N THR A 30 -17.46 -17.30 7.09
CA THR A 30 -16.59 -18.47 7.03
C THR A 30 -15.23 -18.14 7.63
N GLY A 31 -15.21 -18.05 8.97
CA GLY A 31 -14.09 -18.51 9.77
C GLY A 31 -12.74 -17.82 9.63
N VAL A 32 -12.60 -16.73 8.90
CA VAL A 32 -11.40 -15.91 9.00
C VAL A 32 -11.54 -15.04 10.26
N VAL A 33 -11.18 -15.62 11.39
CA VAL A 33 -10.90 -14.81 12.58
C VAL A 33 -9.80 -13.84 12.16
N LYS A 34 -10.17 -12.57 11.93
CA LYS A 34 -9.18 -11.50 11.82
C LYS A 34 -8.37 -11.56 13.11
N LYS A 35 -7.12 -12.02 13.01
CA LYS A 35 -6.19 -11.86 14.14
C LYS A 35 -6.21 -10.37 14.45
N ASN A 36 -6.67 -10.02 15.64
CA ASN A 36 -6.56 -8.66 16.13
C ASN A 36 -5.08 -8.30 16.06
N TYR A 37 -4.74 -7.34 15.21
CA TYR A 37 -3.41 -6.78 15.24
C TYR A 37 -3.24 -6.15 16.62
N THR A 38 -2.39 -6.72 17.43
CA THR A 38 -1.95 -6.07 18.65
C THR A 38 -1.14 -4.85 18.23
N PHE A 39 -1.76 -3.69 18.32
CA PHE A 39 -1.03 -2.44 18.14
C PHE A 39 0.07 -2.41 19.22
N LYS A 40 1.30 -2.17 18.79
CA LYS A 40 2.39 -1.92 19.73
C LYS A 40 1.96 -0.74 20.61
N VAL A 41 1.89 -0.97 21.92
CA VAL A 41 1.57 0.10 22.86
C VAL A 41 2.70 1.12 22.74
N VAL A 42 2.35 2.34 22.33
CA VAL A 42 3.30 3.44 22.27
C VAL A 42 3.42 4.02 23.66
N THR A 43 4.61 3.99 24.23
CA THR A 43 4.85 4.61 25.52
C THR A 43 5.03 6.14 25.35
N PRO A 44 4.68 6.95 26.35
CA PRO A 44 4.82 8.41 26.27
C PRO A 44 6.25 8.90 25.93
N ASN A 45 7.25 8.07 26.19
CA ASN A 45 8.67 8.38 25.96
C ASN A 45 9.19 7.87 24.60
N ASP A 46 8.37 7.20 23.78
CA ASP A 46 8.78 6.77 22.46
C ASP A 46 9.01 7.98 21.57
N LYS A 47 10.26 8.24 21.24
CA LYS A 47 10.65 9.31 20.32
C LYS A 47 10.24 8.92 18.89
N LYS A 48 9.13 9.46 18.42
CA LYS A 48 8.62 9.22 17.07
C LYS A 48 9.05 10.27 16.05
N LEU A 49 9.46 11.44 16.54
CA LEU A 49 9.90 12.54 15.68
C LEU A 49 11.41 12.44 15.47
N HIS A 50 11.81 12.41 14.22
CA HIS A 50 13.21 12.50 13.80
C HIS A 50 13.42 13.82 13.09
N THR A 51 14.51 14.48 13.37
CA THR A 51 14.90 15.76 12.78
C THR A 51 15.85 15.58 11.60
N ASP A 52 16.38 14.37 11.44
CA ASP A 52 17.27 14.00 10.35
C ASP A 52 16.68 12.86 9.54
N PHE A 53 16.63 13.06 8.22
CA PHE A 53 16.06 12.07 7.29
C PHE A 53 16.92 10.81 7.20
N ILE A 54 18.25 10.95 7.19
CA ILE A 54 19.18 9.82 7.09
C ILE A 54 19.09 8.95 8.35
N GLU A 55 19.05 9.58 9.53
CA GLU A 55 18.84 8.87 10.80
C GLU A 55 17.51 8.09 10.80
N LEU A 56 16.46 8.67 10.23
CA LEU A 56 15.18 7.97 10.07
C LEU A 56 15.33 6.74 9.17
N MET A 57 15.98 6.90 8.02
CA MET A 57 16.18 5.80 7.08
C MET A 57 17.02 4.66 7.65
N ASP A 58 17.99 4.97 8.54
CA ASP A 58 18.82 3.97 9.22
C ASP A 58 18.03 3.10 10.21
N LYS A 59 16.92 3.61 10.72
CA LYS A 59 16.04 2.88 11.64
C LYS A 59 15.00 2.01 10.97
N LEU A 60 14.83 2.18 9.66
CA LEU A 60 13.86 1.37 8.91
C LEU A 60 14.43 -0.02 8.61
N PRO A 61 13.64 -1.09 8.76
CA PRO A 61 14.07 -2.45 8.47
C PRO A 61 14.08 -2.73 6.95
N LEU A 62 14.77 -1.87 6.18
CA LEU A 62 14.84 -1.99 4.73
C LEU A 62 15.67 -3.21 4.31
N LYS A 63 15.23 -3.87 3.25
CA LYS A 63 15.91 -5.00 2.61
C LYS A 63 15.44 -5.17 1.18
N ASP A 64 16.20 -5.91 0.39
CA ASP A 64 15.85 -6.26 -0.99
C ASP A 64 14.48 -6.95 -1.09
N GLY A 65 13.78 -6.72 -2.17
CA GLY A 65 12.47 -7.30 -2.44
C GLY A 65 11.31 -6.69 -1.65
N MET A 66 11.52 -5.62 -0.91
CA MET A 66 10.44 -4.97 -0.13
C MET A 66 9.47 -4.19 -1.02
N VAL A 67 8.24 -4.10 -0.52
CA VAL A 67 7.23 -3.18 -1.05
C VAL A 67 7.22 -1.92 -0.20
N VAL A 68 7.42 -0.76 -0.83
CA VAL A 68 7.36 0.56 -0.20
C VAL A 68 6.13 1.29 -0.68
N SER A 69 5.25 1.67 0.24
CA SER A 69 3.98 2.32 -0.08
C SER A 69 4.02 3.81 0.24
N PHE A 70 3.48 4.61 -0.68
CA PHE A 70 3.35 6.05 -0.55
C PHE A 70 1.90 6.48 -0.71
N HIS A 71 1.48 7.42 0.11
CA HIS A 71 0.19 8.08 0.00
C HIS A 71 0.40 9.59 -0.17
N HIS A 72 0.02 10.09 -1.35
CA HIS A 72 0.27 11.49 -1.72
C HIS A 72 -0.86 12.41 -1.32
N HIS A 73 -0.52 13.59 -0.77
CA HIS A 73 -1.44 14.70 -0.57
C HIS A 73 -1.24 15.82 -1.59
N LEU A 74 0.00 16.04 -2.02
CA LEU A 74 0.39 17.20 -2.84
C LEU A 74 0.39 16.93 -4.35
N ARG A 75 -0.16 15.82 -4.80
CA ARG A 75 -0.22 15.46 -6.22
C ARG A 75 1.13 15.64 -6.93
N ASN A 76 1.17 16.43 -8.03
CA ASN A 76 2.39 16.62 -8.84
C ASN A 76 3.49 17.43 -8.14
N GLY A 77 3.27 17.91 -6.93
CA GLY A 77 4.27 18.60 -6.10
C GLY A 77 4.83 17.76 -4.94
N ASP A 78 4.47 16.49 -4.87
CA ASP A 78 4.94 15.59 -3.81
C ASP A 78 6.25 14.92 -4.21
N TYR A 79 7.36 15.40 -3.62
CA TYR A 79 8.69 14.86 -3.85
C TYR A 79 9.18 13.88 -2.77
N VAL A 80 8.35 13.53 -1.79
CA VAL A 80 8.74 12.58 -0.71
C VAL A 80 9.08 11.22 -1.30
N LEU A 81 8.30 10.73 -2.27
CA LEU A 81 8.60 9.51 -2.98
C LEU A 81 9.98 9.56 -3.64
N ASN A 82 10.30 10.64 -4.36
CA ASN A 82 11.60 10.82 -5.02
C ASN A 82 12.74 10.81 -3.99
N LEU A 83 12.58 11.53 -2.88
CA LEU A 83 13.58 11.62 -1.82
C LEU A 83 13.88 10.25 -1.20
N VAL A 84 12.84 9.51 -0.84
CA VAL A 84 12.97 8.18 -0.22
C VAL A 84 13.59 7.19 -1.18
N MET A 85 13.12 7.15 -2.44
CA MET A 85 13.64 6.22 -3.42
C MET A 85 15.07 6.51 -3.84
N ALA A 86 15.46 7.79 -3.93
CA ALA A 86 16.85 8.18 -4.17
C ALA A 86 17.78 7.67 -3.06
N GLU A 87 17.36 7.75 -1.80
CA GLU A 87 18.14 7.24 -0.68
C GLU A 87 18.20 5.70 -0.66
N ILE A 88 17.10 5.02 -0.99
CA ILE A 88 17.04 3.56 -1.14
C ILE A 88 18.01 3.10 -2.23
N ALA A 89 18.01 3.77 -3.39
CA ALA A 89 18.92 3.48 -4.49
C ALA A 89 20.39 3.72 -4.11
N LYS A 90 20.69 4.83 -3.44
CA LYS A 90 22.02 5.15 -2.94
C LYS A 90 22.57 4.09 -1.98
N ARG A 91 21.70 3.48 -1.18
CA ARG A 91 22.06 2.38 -0.26
C ARG A 91 22.23 1.03 -0.97
N GLY A 92 21.91 0.95 -2.26
CA GLY A 92 22.09 -0.24 -3.08
C GLY A 92 21.04 -1.33 -2.92
N TYR A 93 19.90 -1.02 -2.30
CA TYR A 93 18.77 -1.97 -2.23
C TYR A 93 18.20 -2.27 -3.60
N LYS A 94 17.81 -3.54 -3.83
CA LYS A 94 17.35 -4.07 -5.12
C LYS A 94 15.94 -4.64 -5.01
N ASP A 95 15.30 -4.80 -6.17
CA ASP A 95 13.97 -5.41 -6.32
C ASP A 95 12.88 -4.72 -5.48
N ILE A 96 12.99 -3.41 -5.31
CA ILE A 96 12.02 -2.62 -4.55
C ILE A 96 10.77 -2.37 -5.40
N THR A 97 9.62 -2.78 -4.88
CA THR A 97 8.32 -2.49 -5.49
C THR A 97 7.73 -1.22 -4.87
N ILE A 98 7.39 -0.25 -5.71
CA ILE A 98 6.71 0.97 -5.29
C ILE A 98 5.20 0.80 -5.44
N VAL A 99 4.46 1.08 -4.37
CA VAL A 99 2.99 1.19 -4.39
C VAL A 99 2.60 2.60 -4.01
N ALA A 100 1.97 3.32 -4.91
CA ALA A 100 1.54 4.69 -4.69
C ALA A 100 0.10 4.87 -5.14
N SER A 101 -0.63 5.80 -4.50
CA SER A 101 -2.00 6.15 -4.91
C SER A 101 -2.05 6.72 -6.33
N SER A 102 -0.97 7.34 -6.79
CA SER A 102 -0.76 7.81 -8.17
C SER A 102 0.71 8.11 -8.43
N ILE A 103 1.08 8.05 -9.70
CA ILE A 103 2.39 8.47 -10.21
C ILE A 103 2.18 9.67 -11.11
N PHE A 104 2.94 10.71 -10.90
CA PHE A 104 2.85 11.99 -11.60
C PHE A 104 4.12 12.30 -12.39
N PRO A 105 4.11 13.27 -13.32
CA PRO A 105 5.30 13.68 -14.07
C PRO A 105 6.52 14.05 -13.21
N CYS A 106 6.31 14.59 -11.99
CA CYS A 106 7.41 14.89 -11.05
C CYS A 106 8.15 13.64 -10.57
N HIS A 107 7.59 12.43 -10.74
CA HIS A 107 8.21 11.16 -10.37
C HIS A 107 8.99 10.50 -11.53
N LYS A 108 9.05 11.16 -12.70
CA LYS A 108 9.78 10.65 -13.87
C LYS A 108 11.23 10.23 -13.58
N PRO A 109 12.02 10.95 -12.75
CA PRO A 109 13.38 10.54 -12.41
C PRO A 109 13.52 9.15 -11.77
N LEU A 110 12.43 8.51 -11.37
CA LEU A 110 12.44 7.16 -10.77
C LEU A 110 12.50 6.04 -11.82
N VAL A 111 12.30 6.36 -13.11
CA VAL A 111 12.28 5.39 -14.22
C VAL A 111 13.40 5.60 -15.22
N GLU A 112 14.22 6.60 -15.01
CA GLU A 112 15.45 6.92 -15.76
C GLU A 112 16.69 6.48 -14.98
#